data_604cc346f8de1671f433e9145fe58ab7
#
_entry.id   604cc346f8de1671f433e9145fe58ab7
#
_cell.length_a   1.000
_cell.length_b   1.000
_cell.length_c   1.000
_cell.angle_alpha   90.00
_cell.angle_beta   90.00
_cell.angle_gamma   90.00
#
_symmetry.space_group_name_H-M   'P 1'
#
loop_
_entity.id
_entity.type
_entity.pdbx_description
1 polymer ?
#
loop_
_entity_poly.entity_id
_entity_poly.type
_entity_poly.pdbx_seq_one_letter_code
_entity_poly.pdbx_strand_id
1 'polypeptide(L)'
;KRNKESIQHIIAACPRLSISMYLPWRHNKVANVIYQTIHPKADSRTRQPIMEVYAEEDTEIWWDMKIKTLEHDRPDIVLWRRKELKCYIIDICVCLDVNIDKNIEQKLNSYLPLAAELKRLYPEYTFEILPVVIGATGLVTNRLIDVFKVLNVKKIDETILKCQRNALTGTMKIIKCFMKM
;
A
#
# COMPACT_ATOMS: atom_id res chain seq x y z
N LYS A 1 -9.96 12.80 -34.27
CA LYS A 1 -10.57 13.52 -33.12
C LYS A 1 -9.78 13.11 -31.89
N ARG A 2 -9.00 14.02 -31.27
CA ARG A 2 -8.39 13.76 -29.96
C ARG A 2 -9.55 13.67 -28.95
N ASN A 3 -9.77 12.49 -28.38
CA ASN A 3 -10.66 12.37 -27.24
C ASN A 3 -10.12 13.29 -26.15
N LYS A 4 -10.95 14.21 -25.65
CA LYS A 4 -10.58 15.07 -24.52
C LYS A 4 -10.32 14.16 -23.32
N GLU A 5 -9.07 14.06 -22.89
CA GLU A 5 -8.69 13.33 -21.70
C GLU A 5 -9.38 13.96 -20.48
N SER A 6 -10.08 13.16 -19.70
CA SER A 6 -10.66 13.64 -18.44
C SER A 6 -9.60 13.71 -17.35
N ILE A 7 -9.77 14.64 -16.41
CA ILE A 7 -8.87 14.72 -15.25
C ILE A 7 -8.83 13.41 -14.46
N GLN A 8 -9.97 12.72 -14.36
CA GLN A 8 -10.07 11.42 -13.69
C GLN A 8 -9.22 10.35 -14.38
N HIS A 9 -9.22 10.32 -15.73
CA HIS A 9 -8.36 9.42 -16.49
C HIS A 9 -6.89 9.71 -16.22
N ILE A 10 -6.50 11.00 -16.26
CA ILE A 10 -5.10 11.41 -16.05
C ILE A 10 -4.61 11.06 -14.65
N ILE A 11 -5.42 11.25 -13.61
CA ILE A 11 -4.95 11.07 -12.23
C ILE A 11 -4.99 9.63 -11.72
N ALA A 12 -5.74 8.74 -12.35
CA ALA A 12 -5.86 7.38 -11.78
C ALA A 12 -6.12 6.24 -12.77
N ALA A 13 -6.43 6.53 -14.03
CA ALA A 13 -6.89 5.50 -14.96
C ALA A 13 -6.05 5.37 -16.24
N CYS A 14 -5.04 6.22 -16.46
CA CYS A 14 -4.22 6.17 -17.66
C CYS A 14 -3.15 5.08 -17.60
N PRO A 15 -3.24 3.99 -18.38
CA PRO A 15 -2.24 2.91 -18.35
C PRO A 15 -0.82 3.39 -18.70
N ARG A 16 -0.71 4.40 -19.57
CA ARG A 16 0.58 4.99 -19.98
C ARG A 16 1.33 5.65 -18.83
N LEU A 17 0.60 6.16 -17.83
CA LEU A 17 1.17 6.86 -16.68
C LEU A 17 1.40 5.92 -15.48
N SER A 18 0.89 4.69 -15.50
CA SER A 18 0.90 3.80 -14.35
C SER A 18 2.33 3.50 -13.86
N ILE A 19 3.19 2.96 -14.72
CA ILE A 19 4.56 2.58 -14.35
C ILE A 19 5.44 3.82 -14.19
N SER A 20 5.34 4.80 -15.11
CA SER A 20 6.25 5.94 -15.14
C SER A 20 5.95 7.02 -14.10
N MET A 21 4.70 7.13 -13.65
CA MET A 21 4.26 8.23 -12.79
C MET A 21 3.50 7.79 -11.55
N TYR A 22 2.45 6.93 -11.67
CA TYR A 22 1.63 6.59 -10.51
C TYR A 22 2.44 5.78 -9.48
N LEU A 23 3.18 4.77 -9.95
CA LEU A 23 3.99 3.93 -9.08
C LEU A 23 5.06 4.75 -8.35
N PRO A 24 6.04 5.44 -9.03
CA PRO A 24 7.15 6.09 -8.33
C PRO A 24 6.76 7.38 -7.60
N TRP A 25 5.76 8.13 -8.08
CA TRP A 25 5.49 9.47 -7.54
C TRP A 25 4.42 9.50 -6.47
N ARG A 26 3.59 8.48 -6.39
CA ARG A 26 2.45 8.45 -5.50
C ARG A 26 2.40 7.17 -4.68
N HIS A 27 2.22 6.01 -5.32
CA HIS A 27 2.14 4.72 -4.63
C HIS A 27 3.37 4.48 -3.74
N ASN A 28 4.57 4.47 -4.32
CA ASN A 28 5.79 4.18 -3.56
C ASN A 28 6.06 5.17 -2.42
N LYS A 29 5.64 6.43 -2.56
CA LYS A 29 5.77 7.41 -1.48
C LYS A 29 4.85 7.13 -0.31
N VAL A 30 3.61 6.71 -0.58
CA VAL A 30 2.67 6.28 0.45
C VAL A 30 3.17 5.00 1.09
N ALA A 31 3.55 4.02 0.28
CA ALA A 31 4.08 2.75 0.74
C ALA A 31 5.31 2.91 1.65
N ASN A 32 6.20 3.84 1.31
CA ASN A 32 7.36 4.15 2.16
C ASN A 32 6.96 4.73 3.52
N VAL A 33 5.90 5.54 3.60
CA VAL A 33 5.38 6.02 4.90
C VAL A 33 4.91 4.85 5.75
N ILE A 34 4.16 3.91 5.15
CA ILE A 34 3.69 2.72 5.87
C ILE A 34 4.87 1.87 6.34
N TYR A 35 5.81 1.58 5.45
CA TYR A 35 7.02 0.82 5.78
C TYR A 35 7.77 1.44 6.95
N GLN A 36 8.09 2.73 6.89
CA GLN A 36 8.78 3.43 7.97
C GLN A 36 8.00 3.42 9.29
N THR A 37 6.67 3.39 9.23
CA THR A 37 5.82 3.41 10.41
C THR A 37 5.81 2.06 11.14
N ILE A 38 5.87 0.96 10.39
CA ILE A 38 5.83 -0.40 10.95
C ILE A 38 7.22 -1.00 11.20
N HIS A 39 8.26 -0.46 10.57
CA HIS A 39 9.63 -0.92 10.71
C HIS A 39 10.27 -0.37 11.98
N PRO A 40 10.69 -1.19 12.94
CA PRO A 40 11.09 -0.75 14.29
C PRO A 40 12.34 0.15 14.31
N LYS A 41 13.20 0.02 13.32
CA LYS A 41 14.49 0.78 13.21
C LYS A 41 14.51 1.80 12.08
N ALA A 42 13.39 2.02 11.37
CA ALA A 42 13.36 3.00 10.30
C ALA A 42 13.49 4.43 10.84
N ASP A 43 14.37 5.21 10.23
CA ASP A 43 14.45 6.64 10.42
C ASP A 43 13.85 7.40 9.22
N SER A 44 13.79 8.73 9.33
CA SER A 44 13.25 9.58 8.24
C SER A 44 14.07 9.55 6.95
N ARG A 45 15.28 9.01 6.98
CA ARG A 45 16.20 8.87 5.84
C ARG A 45 16.15 7.49 5.21
N THR A 46 15.51 6.52 5.88
CA THR A 46 15.33 5.17 5.35
C THR A 46 14.59 5.25 4.02
N ARG A 47 15.30 4.92 2.94
CA ARG A 47 14.69 4.83 1.62
C ARG A 47 13.94 3.51 1.50
N GLN A 48 12.89 3.52 0.69
CA GLN A 48 12.19 2.32 0.31
C GLN A 48 13.18 1.32 -0.32
N PRO A 49 13.33 0.13 0.26
CA PRO A 49 14.21 -0.90 -0.30
C PRO A 49 13.65 -1.43 -1.63
N ILE A 50 14.52 -2.06 -2.40
CA ILE A 50 14.13 -2.87 -3.55
C ILE A 50 14.17 -4.32 -3.06
N MET A 51 13.02 -4.94 -2.86
CA MET A 51 12.87 -6.32 -2.40
C MET A 51 13.76 -6.63 -1.18
N GLU A 52 13.22 -6.43 0.01
CA GLU A 52 13.96 -6.63 1.26
C GLU A 52 13.18 -7.53 2.23
N VAL A 53 13.92 -8.38 2.91
CA VAL A 53 13.45 -9.08 4.11
C VAL A 53 14.18 -8.51 5.32
N TYR A 54 13.44 -7.83 6.18
CA TYR A 54 13.92 -7.42 7.49
C TYR A 54 13.45 -8.42 8.53
N ALA A 55 14.33 -8.91 9.38
CA ALA A 55 13.99 -9.83 10.45
C ALA A 55 14.71 -9.46 11.75
N GLU A 56 13.96 -9.29 12.81
CA GLU A 56 14.42 -9.22 14.21
C GLU A 56 13.59 -10.20 15.05
N GLU A 57 13.98 -10.37 16.33
CA GLU A 57 13.43 -11.39 17.25
C GLU A 57 11.92 -11.61 17.13
N ASP A 58 11.15 -10.52 17.00
CA ASP A 58 9.70 -10.51 17.09
C ASP A 58 9.00 -10.10 15.81
N THR A 59 9.72 -9.40 14.92
CA THR A 59 9.15 -8.76 13.74
C THR A 59 9.93 -9.15 12.51
N GLU A 60 9.20 -9.62 11.49
CA GLU A 60 9.76 -9.85 10.16
C GLU A 60 8.91 -9.10 9.14
N ILE A 61 9.56 -8.37 8.24
CA ILE A 61 8.90 -7.58 7.19
C ILE A 61 9.45 -8.01 5.85
N TRP A 62 8.58 -8.48 4.98
CA TRP A 62 8.89 -8.74 3.57
C TRP A 62 8.36 -7.56 2.75
N TRP A 63 9.25 -6.87 2.08
CA TRP A 63 8.92 -5.73 1.24
C TRP A 63 8.96 -6.12 -0.23
N ASP A 64 7.85 -5.92 -0.95
CA ASP A 64 7.70 -6.15 -2.40
C ASP A 64 8.22 -7.54 -2.85
N MET A 65 8.08 -8.54 -1.97
CA MET A 65 8.54 -9.91 -2.21
C MET A 65 7.49 -10.72 -2.94
N LYS A 66 7.92 -11.40 -4.00
CA LYS A 66 7.10 -12.39 -4.68
C LYS A 66 7.05 -13.69 -3.88
N ILE A 67 5.86 -14.08 -3.44
CA ILE A 67 5.61 -15.34 -2.74
C ILE A 67 5.19 -16.37 -3.80
N LYS A 68 6.10 -17.29 -4.16
CA LYS A 68 5.97 -18.20 -5.31
C LYS A 68 4.84 -19.23 -5.15
N THR A 69 3.58 -18.84 -5.20
CA THR A 69 2.49 -19.80 -5.09
C THR A 69 1.29 -19.53 -6.02
N LEU A 70 0.94 -18.28 -6.35
CA LEU A 70 -0.34 -17.94 -7.00
C LEU A 70 -0.25 -16.71 -7.92
N GLU A 71 -1.33 -16.40 -8.64
CA GLU A 71 -1.43 -15.23 -9.54
C GLU A 71 -1.25 -13.89 -8.83
N HIS A 72 -1.80 -13.75 -7.61
CA HIS A 72 -1.66 -12.57 -6.75
C HIS A 72 -0.74 -12.90 -5.58
N ASP A 73 0.54 -13.01 -5.87
CA ASP A 73 1.57 -13.49 -4.97
C ASP A 73 2.57 -12.42 -4.52
N ARG A 74 2.32 -11.14 -4.85
CA ARG A 74 3.24 -10.04 -4.57
C ARG A 74 2.53 -8.87 -3.88
N PRO A 75 2.19 -9.00 -2.58
CA PRO A 75 1.73 -7.87 -1.79
C PRO A 75 2.86 -6.85 -1.60
N ASP A 76 2.51 -5.59 -1.35
CA ASP A 76 3.52 -4.56 -1.09
C ASP A 76 4.33 -4.88 0.18
N ILE A 77 3.64 -5.35 1.24
CA ILE A 77 4.29 -5.69 2.51
C ILE A 77 3.65 -6.94 3.11
N VAL A 78 4.47 -7.86 3.64
CA VAL A 78 4.03 -8.91 4.55
C VAL A 78 4.71 -8.68 5.90
N LEU A 79 3.92 -8.49 6.94
CA LEU A 79 4.39 -8.23 8.30
C LEU A 79 4.09 -9.41 9.20
N TRP A 80 5.13 -10.05 9.72
CA TRP A 80 5.04 -11.13 10.70
C TRP A 80 5.27 -10.59 12.10
N ARG A 81 4.37 -10.91 13.03
CA ARG A 81 4.48 -10.68 14.46
C ARG A 81 4.64 -12.06 15.15
N ARG A 82 5.87 -12.49 15.34
CA ARG A 82 6.19 -13.85 15.75
C ARG A 82 5.62 -14.20 17.14
N LYS A 83 5.76 -13.32 18.13
CA LYS A 83 5.20 -13.55 19.47
C LYS A 83 3.68 -13.59 19.50
N GLU A 84 3.05 -12.79 18.63
CA GLU A 84 1.59 -12.74 18.56
C GLU A 84 1.01 -13.85 17.68
N LEU A 85 1.85 -14.59 16.94
CA LEU A 85 1.47 -15.55 15.91
C LEU A 85 0.50 -14.94 14.88
N LYS A 86 0.80 -13.70 14.46
CA LYS A 86 0.01 -12.95 13.48
C LYS A 86 0.84 -12.59 12.26
N CYS A 87 0.20 -12.66 11.11
CA CYS A 87 0.77 -12.22 9.85
C CYS A 87 -0.22 -11.31 9.12
N TYR A 88 0.26 -10.14 8.72
CA TYR A 88 -0.52 -9.15 8.00
C TYR A 88 -0.05 -9.04 6.56
N ILE A 89 -0.99 -9.20 5.61
CA ILE A 89 -0.78 -8.99 4.17
C ILE A 89 -1.26 -7.59 3.87
N ILE A 90 -0.33 -6.66 3.63
CA ILE A 90 -0.62 -5.24 3.45
C ILE A 90 -0.41 -4.89 1.98
N ASP A 91 -1.42 -4.30 1.37
CA ASP A 91 -1.35 -3.88 -0.02
C ASP A 91 -1.87 -2.45 -0.17
N ILE A 92 -1.07 -1.61 -0.81
CA ILE A 92 -1.29 -0.17 -0.88
C ILE A 92 -1.91 0.20 -2.23
N CYS A 93 -2.88 1.08 -2.21
CA CYS A 93 -3.49 1.61 -3.42
C CYS A 93 -3.77 3.11 -3.28
N VAL A 94 -3.45 3.87 -4.33
CA VAL A 94 -3.93 5.25 -4.47
C VAL A 94 -4.79 5.33 -5.72
N CYS A 95 -6.10 5.49 -5.54
CA CYS A 95 -7.10 5.41 -6.59
C CYS A 95 -7.95 6.69 -6.68
N LEU A 96 -8.91 6.74 -7.60
CA LEU A 96 -9.96 7.76 -7.56
C LEU A 96 -10.75 7.65 -6.26
N ASP A 97 -11.10 8.79 -5.67
CA ASP A 97 -11.80 8.87 -4.38
C ASP A 97 -13.11 8.05 -4.38
N VAL A 98 -13.85 8.10 -5.49
CA VAL A 98 -15.11 7.35 -5.68
C VAL A 98 -14.92 5.83 -5.76
N ASN A 99 -13.70 5.36 -5.91
CA ASN A 99 -13.36 3.94 -6.06
C ASN A 99 -12.72 3.33 -4.80
N ILE A 100 -12.65 4.06 -3.69
CA ILE A 100 -11.95 3.60 -2.47
C ILE A 100 -12.53 2.26 -2.00
N ASP A 101 -13.84 2.20 -1.74
CA ASP A 101 -14.48 0.98 -1.23
C ASP A 101 -14.35 -0.20 -2.20
N LYS A 102 -14.56 0.06 -3.50
CA LYS A 102 -14.36 -0.97 -4.53
C LYS A 102 -12.93 -1.53 -4.54
N ASN A 103 -11.93 -0.67 -4.39
CA ASN A 103 -10.54 -1.11 -4.34
C ASN A 103 -10.22 -1.88 -3.06
N ILE A 104 -10.79 -1.50 -1.91
CA ILE A 104 -10.65 -2.26 -0.67
C ILE A 104 -11.18 -3.68 -0.86
N GLU A 105 -12.41 -3.84 -1.37
CA GLU A 105 -13.01 -5.15 -1.61
C GLU A 105 -12.22 -5.98 -2.62
N GLN A 106 -11.75 -5.34 -3.71
CA GLN A 106 -10.93 -6.01 -4.70
C GLN A 106 -9.62 -6.54 -4.09
N LYS A 107 -8.94 -5.75 -3.26
CA LYS A 107 -7.70 -6.15 -2.59
C LYS A 107 -7.94 -7.29 -1.61
N LEU A 108 -8.99 -7.21 -0.79
CA LEU A 108 -9.39 -8.29 0.11
C LEU A 108 -9.56 -9.60 -0.66
N ASN A 109 -10.38 -9.59 -1.71
CA ASN A 109 -10.67 -10.79 -2.51
C ASN A 109 -9.43 -11.34 -3.23
N SER A 110 -8.57 -10.46 -3.76
CA SER A 110 -7.38 -10.87 -4.51
C SER A 110 -6.35 -11.61 -3.65
N TYR A 111 -6.24 -11.27 -2.35
CA TYR A 111 -5.27 -11.89 -1.45
C TYR A 111 -5.82 -13.02 -0.57
N LEU A 112 -7.13 -13.33 -0.65
CA LEU A 112 -7.71 -14.49 0.06
C LEU A 112 -7.00 -15.82 -0.28
N PRO A 113 -6.70 -16.14 -1.56
CA PRO A 113 -6.00 -17.38 -1.90
C PRO A 113 -4.59 -17.43 -1.28
N LEU A 114 -3.86 -16.31 -1.28
CA LEU A 114 -2.53 -16.23 -0.66
C LEU A 114 -2.62 -16.44 0.86
N ALA A 115 -3.57 -15.78 1.52
CA ALA A 115 -3.78 -15.95 2.96
C ALA A 115 -4.13 -17.40 3.33
N ALA A 116 -4.95 -18.07 2.53
CA ALA A 116 -5.31 -19.48 2.70
C ALA A 116 -4.09 -20.40 2.53
N GLU A 117 -3.25 -20.16 1.53
CA GLU A 117 -2.03 -20.95 1.30
C GLU A 117 -1.00 -20.73 2.43
N LEU A 118 -0.79 -19.49 2.86
CA LEU A 118 0.08 -19.18 3.97
C LEU A 118 -0.43 -19.83 5.27
N LYS A 119 -1.75 -19.84 5.50
CA LYS A 119 -2.36 -20.53 6.65
C LYS A 119 -2.14 -22.03 6.61
N ARG A 120 -2.13 -22.64 5.41
CA ARG A 120 -1.82 -24.06 5.24
C ARG A 120 -0.35 -24.38 5.57
N LEU A 121 0.57 -23.47 5.22
CA LEU A 121 2.01 -23.61 5.47
C LEU A 121 2.40 -23.28 6.92
N TYR A 122 1.70 -22.36 7.55
CA TYR A 122 1.95 -21.87 8.91
C TYR A 122 0.65 -21.93 9.73
N PRO A 123 0.21 -23.13 10.12
CA PRO A 123 -1.09 -23.34 10.75
C PRO A 123 -1.25 -22.65 12.11
N GLU A 124 -0.15 -22.36 12.80
CA GLU A 124 -0.14 -21.63 14.08
C GLU A 124 -0.43 -20.13 13.94
N TYR A 125 -0.15 -19.52 12.77
CA TYR A 125 -0.37 -18.10 12.55
C TYR A 125 -1.82 -17.78 12.16
N THR A 126 -2.28 -16.60 12.57
CA THR A 126 -3.48 -15.97 12.00
C THR A 126 -3.07 -15.01 10.90
N PHE A 127 -3.81 -15.00 9.80
CA PHE A 127 -3.54 -14.16 8.64
C PHE A 127 -4.66 -13.14 8.46
N GLU A 128 -4.29 -11.87 8.28
CA GLU A 128 -5.21 -10.78 8.05
C GLU A 128 -4.76 -9.95 6.85
N ILE A 129 -5.69 -9.66 5.94
CA ILE A 129 -5.43 -8.83 4.76
C ILE A 129 -5.81 -7.40 5.12
N LEU A 130 -4.86 -6.48 4.98
CA LEU A 130 -5.00 -5.08 5.37
C LEU A 130 -4.80 -4.16 4.14
N PRO A 131 -5.86 -3.86 3.38
CA PRO A 131 -5.79 -2.89 2.29
C PRO A 131 -5.57 -1.47 2.82
N VAL A 132 -4.49 -0.82 2.38
CA VAL A 132 -4.20 0.59 2.63
C VAL A 132 -4.61 1.39 1.41
N VAL A 133 -5.85 1.87 1.37
CA VAL A 133 -6.41 2.57 0.21
C VAL A 133 -6.63 4.04 0.53
N ILE A 134 -6.10 4.91 -0.34
CA ILE A 134 -6.16 6.37 -0.22
C ILE A 134 -6.64 6.96 -1.53
N GLY A 135 -7.47 7.99 -1.47
CA GLY A 135 -7.90 8.73 -2.64
C GLY A 135 -6.77 9.55 -3.27
N ALA A 136 -6.84 9.75 -4.57
CA ALA A 136 -5.86 10.55 -5.30
C ALA A 136 -5.82 12.02 -4.86
N THR A 137 -6.91 12.53 -4.25
CA THR A 137 -6.97 13.87 -3.62
C THR A 137 -6.52 13.86 -2.16
N GLY A 138 -6.13 12.71 -1.61
CA GLY A 138 -5.80 12.55 -0.21
C GLY A 138 -6.99 12.14 0.67
N LEU A 139 -8.14 11.76 0.08
CA LEU A 139 -9.29 11.27 0.84
C LEU A 139 -8.93 9.95 1.57
N VAL A 140 -9.27 9.87 2.84
CA VAL A 140 -9.15 8.66 3.67
C VAL A 140 -10.49 8.30 4.29
N THR A 141 -10.69 7.03 4.57
CA THR A 141 -11.88 6.51 5.24
C THR A 141 -11.54 6.01 6.65
N ASN A 142 -12.55 5.78 7.47
CA ASN A 142 -12.37 5.19 8.80
C ASN A 142 -11.71 3.80 8.72
N ARG A 143 -11.91 3.06 7.62
CA ARG A 143 -11.24 1.75 7.41
C ARG A 143 -9.71 1.87 7.44
N LEU A 144 -9.12 2.97 6.94
CA LEU A 144 -7.67 3.19 7.03
C LEU A 144 -7.23 3.42 8.47
N ILE A 145 -8.04 4.15 9.26
CA ILE A 145 -7.78 4.35 10.69
C ILE A 145 -7.77 3.00 11.42
N ASP A 146 -8.73 2.12 11.10
CA ASP A 146 -8.82 0.80 11.72
C ASP A 146 -7.63 -0.10 11.34
N VAL A 147 -7.18 -0.06 10.09
CA VAL A 147 -5.92 -0.72 9.66
C VAL A 147 -4.74 -0.25 10.51
N PHE A 148 -4.61 1.05 10.76
CA PHE A 148 -3.51 1.57 11.57
C PHE A 148 -3.61 1.20 13.05
N LYS A 149 -4.82 1.05 13.59
CA LYS A 149 -5.03 0.50 14.95
C LYS A 149 -4.58 -0.95 15.03
N VAL A 150 -4.97 -1.78 14.05
CA VAL A 150 -4.55 -3.20 13.96
C VAL A 150 -3.02 -3.32 13.88
N LEU A 151 -2.37 -2.44 13.13
CA LEU A 151 -0.91 -2.40 13.00
C LEU A 151 -0.20 -1.79 14.22
N ASN A 152 -0.92 -1.37 15.25
CA ASN A 152 -0.41 -0.69 16.45
C ASN A 152 0.40 0.58 16.15
N VAL A 153 -0.05 1.36 15.16
CA VAL A 153 0.59 2.62 14.79
C VAL A 153 0.41 3.65 15.92
N LYS A 154 1.51 4.12 16.51
CA LYS A 154 1.47 5.03 17.67
C LYS A 154 0.94 6.43 17.36
N LYS A 155 1.20 6.93 16.14
CA LYS A 155 0.87 8.29 15.70
C LYS A 155 -0.03 8.25 14.47
N ILE A 156 -1.25 7.76 14.61
CA ILE A 156 -2.17 7.53 13.50
C ILE A 156 -2.41 8.80 12.69
N ASP A 157 -2.78 9.91 13.33
CA ASP A 157 -3.11 11.15 12.63
C ASP A 157 -1.91 11.72 11.85
N GLU A 158 -0.70 11.66 12.45
CA GLU A 158 0.53 12.10 11.80
C GLU A 158 0.85 11.22 10.58
N THR A 159 0.64 9.90 10.70
CA THR A 159 0.86 8.94 9.61
C THR A 159 -0.14 9.15 8.48
N ILE A 160 -1.42 9.33 8.81
CA ILE A 160 -2.47 9.66 7.84
C ILE A 160 -2.10 10.94 7.09
N LEU A 161 -1.74 12.00 7.80
CA LEU A 161 -1.38 13.27 7.19
C LEU A 161 -0.19 13.15 6.23
N LYS A 162 0.82 12.34 6.57
CA LYS A 162 1.95 12.04 5.67
C LYS A 162 1.49 11.30 4.41
N CYS A 163 0.63 10.30 4.56
CA CYS A 163 0.07 9.56 3.45
C CYS A 163 -0.77 10.45 2.52
N GLN A 164 -1.66 11.27 3.07
CA GLN A 164 -2.49 12.22 2.33
C GLN A 164 -1.64 13.22 1.53
N ARG A 165 -0.62 13.82 2.18
CA ARG A 165 0.32 14.74 1.52
C ARG A 165 1.05 14.07 0.36
N ASN A 166 1.50 12.83 0.53
CA ASN A 166 2.20 12.09 -0.52
C ASN A 166 1.26 11.72 -1.68
N ALA A 167 0.03 11.30 -1.39
CA ALA A 167 -0.98 11.04 -2.41
C ALA A 167 -1.28 12.31 -3.22
N LEU A 168 -1.60 13.41 -2.54
CA LEU A 168 -1.95 14.69 -3.16
C LEU A 168 -0.79 15.29 -3.95
N THR A 169 0.41 15.38 -3.36
CA THR A 169 1.59 15.95 -4.06
C THR A 169 2.00 15.11 -5.26
N GLY A 170 1.88 13.78 -5.16
CA GLY A 170 2.09 12.88 -6.29
C GLY A 170 1.09 13.13 -7.41
N THR A 171 -0.19 13.26 -7.09
CA THR A 171 -1.26 13.57 -8.05
C THR A 171 -1.01 14.91 -8.72
N MET A 172 -0.67 15.95 -7.96
CA MET A 172 -0.34 17.28 -8.51
C MET A 172 0.86 17.22 -9.47
N LYS A 173 1.87 16.41 -9.16
CA LYS A 173 3.02 16.23 -10.04
C LYS A 173 2.64 15.54 -11.34
N ILE A 174 1.77 14.51 -11.28
CA ILE A 174 1.25 13.81 -12.46
C ILE A 174 0.52 14.79 -13.38
N ILE A 175 -0.40 15.59 -12.84
CA ILE A 175 -1.14 16.59 -13.60
C ILE A 175 -0.19 17.60 -14.27
N LYS A 176 0.77 18.16 -13.51
CA LYS A 176 1.75 19.12 -14.04
C LYS A 176 2.59 18.54 -15.17
N CYS A 177 2.98 17.29 -15.08
CA CYS A 177 3.73 16.63 -16.15
C CYS A 177 2.87 16.39 -17.38
N PHE A 178 1.63 15.92 -17.18
CA PHE A 178 0.71 15.71 -18.29
C PHE A 178 0.41 17.01 -19.07
N MET A 179 0.26 18.13 -18.37
CA MET A 179 0.00 19.45 -19.01
C MET A 179 1.19 19.98 -19.82
N LYS A 180 2.40 19.42 -19.65
CA LYS A 180 3.61 19.81 -20.38
C LYS A 180 3.90 18.89 -21.58
N MET A 181 3.14 17.82 -21.74
CA MET A 181 3.20 16.90 -22.90
C MET A 181 2.32 17.40 -24.04
#